data_2a4224f02856dfc97284a72691c6dc90
#
_entry.id   2a4224f02856dfc97284a72691c6dc90
#
_cell.length_a   1.000
_cell.length_b   1.000
_cell.length_c   1.000
_cell.angle_alpha   90.00
_cell.angle_beta   90.00
_cell.angle_gamma   90.00
#
_symmetry.space_group_name_H-M   'P 1'
#
loop_
_entity.id
_entity.type
_entity.pdbx_description
1 polymer ?
#
loop_
_entity_poly.entity_id
_entity_poly.type
_entity_poly.pdbx_seq_one_letter_code
_entity_poly.pdbx_strand_id
1 'polypeptide(L)'
;DSIYIRWEDREKSNRMAVPQKNEVYHHTFSGVKRDTRYWAEYNSQSWFSAWEKITTNPDTIFVADRPVVQEVQFTILPPKYTQEDDFQHPGNITDISILEGSRIRLTGKSSKTLDSAWIFFDKKRLTLFTQENRLSGTFMVSEPTSAAIYVQDENGVRNLHPPNYRISIIPDSAPDMIIRSPNRQFELDESDLISFDIQTSDDYGFSNAWLEYRVKAPDYLPQDTVLYTRYIHEIQKNVKSQQIYHEWNISGFSLAPEDE
;
A
#
# COMPACT_ATOMS: atom_id res chain seq x y z
N ASP A 1 36.14 -41.88 -30.29
CA ASP A 1 36.02 -40.45 -30.52
C ASP A 1 35.20 -39.86 -29.36
N SER A 2 35.72 -38.78 -28.77
CA SER A 2 35.10 -38.18 -27.61
C SER A 2 34.91 -36.69 -27.81
N ILE A 3 33.72 -36.17 -27.50
CA ILE A 3 33.45 -34.76 -27.46
C ILE A 3 33.57 -34.27 -26.00
N TYR A 4 34.25 -33.19 -25.83
CA TYR A 4 34.44 -32.53 -24.56
C TYR A 4 33.83 -31.15 -24.60
N ILE A 5 33.17 -30.73 -23.53
CA ILE A 5 32.89 -29.34 -23.28
C ILE A 5 33.99 -28.76 -22.42
N ARG A 6 34.53 -27.61 -22.83
CA ARG A 6 35.41 -26.79 -22.02
C ARG A 6 34.70 -25.55 -21.59
N TRP A 7 35.01 -25.10 -20.39
CA TRP A 7 34.53 -23.80 -19.90
C TRP A 7 35.58 -23.19 -18.98
N GLU A 8 35.63 -21.91 -19.01
CA GLU A 8 36.52 -21.11 -18.17
C GLU A 8 35.79 -19.91 -17.60
N ASP A 9 36.08 -19.61 -16.36
CA ASP A 9 35.84 -18.34 -15.74
C ASP A 9 37.18 -17.65 -15.44
N ARG A 10 37.16 -16.49 -14.77
CA ARG A 10 38.41 -15.75 -14.46
C ARG A 10 39.41 -16.52 -13.60
N GLU A 11 39.00 -17.57 -12.92
CA GLU A 11 39.83 -18.29 -11.94
C GLU A 11 40.15 -19.74 -12.35
N LYS A 12 39.27 -20.38 -13.10
CA LYS A 12 39.34 -21.81 -13.38
C LYS A 12 39.01 -22.14 -14.83
N SER A 13 39.74 -23.10 -15.38
CA SER A 13 39.42 -23.76 -16.64
C SER A 13 39.07 -25.22 -16.35
N ASN A 14 37.98 -25.70 -16.91
CA ASN A 14 37.49 -27.03 -16.70
C ASN A 14 37.25 -27.72 -18.05
N ARG A 15 37.25 -29.07 -18.04
CA ARG A 15 36.98 -29.91 -19.19
C ARG A 15 36.21 -31.15 -18.76
N MET A 16 35.17 -31.51 -19.49
CA MET A 16 34.36 -32.69 -19.19
C MET A 16 33.98 -33.38 -20.49
N ALA A 17 34.04 -34.72 -20.52
CA ALA A 17 33.49 -35.49 -21.61
C ALA A 17 31.95 -35.43 -21.60
N VAL A 18 31.37 -35.22 -22.77
CA VAL A 18 29.93 -35.12 -22.91
C VAL A 18 29.40 -36.41 -23.56
N PRO A 19 28.49 -37.14 -22.91
CA PRO A 19 27.91 -38.33 -23.48
C PRO A 19 26.98 -38.00 -24.65
N GLN A 20 27.02 -38.82 -25.68
CA GLN A 20 26.08 -38.75 -26.80
C GLN A 20 24.75 -39.39 -26.41
N LYS A 21 23.64 -38.70 -26.70
CA LYS A 21 22.30 -39.24 -26.55
C LYS A 21 21.46 -38.86 -27.78
N ASN A 22 20.96 -39.85 -28.50
CA ASN A 22 20.19 -39.65 -29.74
C ASN A 22 20.90 -38.75 -30.78
N GLU A 23 22.16 -39.04 -31.06
CA GLU A 23 23.02 -38.25 -31.98
C GLU A 23 23.27 -36.81 -31.62
N VAL A 24 22.85 -36.36 -30.41
CA VAL A 24 23.05 -35.01 -29.88
C VAL A 24 23.88 -35.06 -28.59
N TYR A 25 24.71 -34.07 -28.41
CA TYR A 25 25.52 -33.90 -27.19
C TYR A 25 24.93 -32.82 -26.33
N HIS A 26 24.55 -33.17 -25.09
CA HIS A 26 23.94 -32.24 -24.13
C HIS A 26 24.82 -32.05 -22.91
N HIS A 27 25.00 -30.80 -22.52
CA HIS A 27 25.60 -30.45 -21.26
C HIS A 27 24.80 -29.36 -20.57
N THR A 28 24.54 -29.52 -19.27
CA THR A 28 23.86 -28.53 -18.46
C THR A 28 24.83 -27.91 -17.48
N PHE A 29 25.04 -26.62 -17.60
CA PHE A 29 25.81 -25.86 -16.63
C PHE A 29 24.91 -25.57 -15.41
N SER A 30 25.32 -25.97 -14.22
CA SER A 30 24.62 -25.71 -12.97
C SER A 30 25.49 -24.88 -12.04
N GLY A 31 24.86 -23.95 -11.29
CA GLY A 31 25.57 -23.15 -10.30
C GLY A 31 26.57 -22.15 -10.87
N VAL A 32 26.33 -21.67 -12.10
CA VAL A 32 27.18 -20.62 -12.73
C VAL A 32 27.00 -19.32 -11.94
N LYS A 33 28.10 -18.85 -11.34
CA LYS A 33 28.09 -17.66 -10.47
C LYS A 33 28.84 -16.47 -11.05
N ARG A 34 29.51 -16.67 -12.19
CA ARG A 34 30.34 -15.68 -12.90
C ARG A 34 30.22 -15.90 -14.40
N ASP A 35 30.54 -14.88 -15.17
CA ASP A 35 30.62 -15.00 -16.63
C ASP A 35 31.52 -16.16 -16.99
N THR A 36 31.00 -17.07 -17.77
CA THR A 36 31.63 -18.33 -18.10
C THR A 36 31.69 -18.49 -19.61
N ARG A 37 32.90 -18.50 -20.16
CA ARG A 37 33.15 -18.77 -21.56
C ARG A 37 33.20 -20.28 -21.78
N TYR A 38 32.54 -20.78 -22.83
CA TYR A 38 32.51 -22.22 -23.11
C TYR A 38 32.67 -22.51 -24.61
N TRP A 39 33.14 -23.70 -24.92
CA TRP A 39 33.28 -24.23 -26.29
C TRP A 39 33.31 -25.76 -26.24
N ALA A 40 33.00 -26.38 -27.38
CA ALA A 40 33.14 -27.82 -27.53
C ALA A 40 34.46 -28.16 -28.23
N GLU A 41 35.05 -29.27 -27.83
CA GLU A 41 36.23 -29.86 -28.45
C GLU A 41 35.96 -31.28 -28.86
N TYR A 42 36.26 -31.63 -30.09
CA TYR A 42 36.38 -32.99 -30.57
C TYR A 42 37.84 -33.39 -30.71
N ASN A 43 38.24 -34.49 -30.14
CA ASN A 43 39.55 -35.11 -30.35
C ASN A 43 39.37 -36.45 -31.03
N SER A 44 39.98 -36.62 -32.17
CA SER A 44 40.08 -37.91 -32.83
C SER A 44 41.14 -38.77 -32.16
N GLN A 45 40.80 -40.02 -31.92
CA GLN A 45 41.78 -41.04 -31.48
C GLN A 45 42.33 -41.87 -32.64
N SER A 46 41.95 -41.57 -33.87
CA SER A 46 42.38 -42.30 -35.04
C SER A 46 43.66 -41.73 -35.56
N TRP A 47 44.68 -42.59 -35.70
CA TRP A 47 45.96 -42.31 -36.33
C TRP A 47 45.83 -41.77 -37.79
N PHE A 48 44.77 -42.14 -38.49
CA PHE A 48 44.53 -41.71 -39.85
C PHE A 48 43.56 -40.55 -40.01
N SER A 49 43.19 -39.91 -38.93
CA SER A 49 42.28 -38.76 -39.00
C SER A 49 43.03 -37.53 -39.52
N ALA A 50 42.50 -36.92 -40.57
CA ALA A 50 43.02 -35.65 -41.10
C ALA A 50 42.85 -34.49 -40.07
N TRP A 51 42.08 -34.70 -38.98
CA TRP A 51 41.76 -33.70 -37.99
C TRP A 51 42.07 -34.25 -36.58
N GLU A 52 43.14 -33.82 -35.98
CA GLU A 52 43.49 -34.22 -34.60
C GLU A 52 42.58 -33.58 -33.57
N LYS A 53 42.21 -32.34 -33.85
CA LYS A 53 41.38 -31.56 -32.94
C LYS A 53 40.50 -30.57 -33.69
N ILE A 54 39.18 -30.56 -33.35
CA ILE A 54 38.23 -29.56 -33.85
C ILE A 54 37.67 -28.86 -32.64
N THR A 55 37.55 -27.53 -32.69
CA THR A 55 36.93 -26.70 -31.63
C THR A 55 35.85 -25.82 -32.23
N THR A 56 34.75 -25.67 -31.51
CA THR A 56 33.77 -24.65 -31.88
C THR A 56 34.24 -23.26 -31.52
N ASN A 57 33.62 -22.22 -32.11
CA ASN A 57 33.81 -20.86 -31.63
C ASN A 57 33.32 -20.80 -30.18
N PRO A 58 34.08 -20.12 -29.29
CA PRO A 58 33.64 -19.92 -27.94
C PRO A 58 32.42 -19.03 -27.85
N ASP A 59 31.53 -19.35 -26.91
CA ASP A 59 30.40 -18.52 -26.52
C ASP A 59 30.44 -18.24 -25.03
N THR A 60 29.66 -17.28 -24.52
CA THR A 60 29.72 -16.84 -23.14
C THR A 60 28.35 -16.84 -22.46
N ILE A 61 28.27 -17.50 -21.32
CA ILE A 61 27.16 -17.37 -20.38
C ILE A 61 27.43 -16.15 -19.50
N PHE A 62 26.59 -15.12 -19.62
CA PHE A 62 26.70 -13.95 -18.79
C PHE A 62 25.86 -14.13 -17.52
N VAL A 63 26.42 -13.80 -16.38
CA VAL A 63 25.75 -13.81 -15.07
C VAL A 63 25.38 -12.40 -14.70
N ALA A 64 24.08 -12.13 -14.67
CA ALA A 64 23.56 -10.84 -14.25
C ALA A 64 23.13 -10.89 -12.79
N ASP A 65 23.71 -10.02 -11.95
CA ASP A 65 23.22 -9.80 -10.61
C ASP A 65 21.81 -9.18 -10.66
N ARG A 66 20.96 -9.60 -9.75
CA ARG A 66 19.62 -9.04 -9.63
C ARG A 66 19.64 -7.71 -8.90
N PRO A 67 18.80 -6.73 -9.29
CA PRO A 67 18.63 -5.53 -8.50
C PRO A 67 18.05 -5.88 -7.13
N VAL A 68 18.52 -5.20 -6.11
CA VAL A 68 18.03 -5.32 -4.72
C VAL A 68 17.56 -3.97 -4.27
N VAL A 69 16.34 -3.92 -3.72
CA VAL A 69 15.79 -2.70 -3.13
C VAL A 69 16.40 -2.51 -1.75
N GLN A 70 16.94 -1.33 -1.53
CA GLN A 70 17.63 -0.91 -0.31
C GLN A 70 16.99 0.40 0.19
N GLU A 71 17.31 0.79 1.42
CA GLU A 71 16.91 2.10 1.97
C GLU A 71 15.41 2.41 1.80
N VAL A 72 14.56 1.39 1.92
CA VAL A 72 13.11 1.59 1.84
C VAL A 72 12.64 2.40 3.04
N GLN A 73 11.81 3.41 2.78
CA GLN A 73 11.19 4.23 3.80
C GLN A 73 9.74 4.53 3.42
N PHE A 74 8.87 4.41 4.39
CA PHE A 74 7.49 4.82 4.26
C PHE A 74 7.27 6.07 5.12
N THR A 75 6.71 7.12 4.53
CA THR A 75 6.19 8.27 5.26
C THR A 75 4.68 8.16 5.26
N ILE A 76 4.10 8.06 6.44
CA ILE A 76 2.66 8.02 6.62
C ILE A 76 2.17 9.44 6.81
N LEU A 77 1.20 9.83 6.00
CA LEU A 77 0.57 11.15 6.02
C LEU A 77 -0.88 10.95 6.51
N PRO A 78 -1.16 11.18 7.79
CA PRO A 78 -2.50 11.06 8.34
C PRO A 78 -3.51 12.00 7.67
N PRO A 79 -4.82 11.73 7.74
CA PRO A 79 -5.81 12.67 7.27
C PRO A 79 -5.72 14.02 7.99
N LYS A 80 -5.91 15.12 7.28
CA LYS A 80 -5.71 16.47 7.84
C LYS A 80 -6.60 16.79 9.05
N TYR A 81 -7.76 16.15 9.15
CA TYR A 81 -8.67 16.39 10.28
C TYR A 81 -8.13 15.85 11.61
N THR A 82 -7.20 14.89 11.58
CA THR A 82 -6.59 14.33 12.78
C THR A 82 -5.62 15.28 13.46
N GLN A 83 -5.09 16.26 12.72
CA GLN A 83 -4.02 17.18 13.14
C GLN A 83 -2.72 16.49 13.58
N GLU A 84 -2.57 15.22 13.21
CA GLU A 84 -1.33 14.48 13.45
C GLU A 84 -0.27 14.83 12.40
N ASP A 85 0.98 14.87 12.85
CA ASP A 85 2.12 15.09 11.97
C ASP A 85 2.44 13.86 11.13
N ASP A 86 3.05 14.09 9.95
CA ASP A 86 3.62 13.03 9.14
C ASP A 86 4.67 12.25 9.95
N PHE A 87 4.62 10.93 9.92
CA PHE A 87 5.62 10.11 10.60
C PHE A 87 6.29 9.11 9.67
N GLN A 88 7.54 8.76 10.01
CA GLN A 88 8.34 7.84 9.23
C GLN A 88 8.26 6.42 9.80
N HIS A 89 7.97 5.48 8.94
CA HIS A 89 7.99 4.06 9.25
C HIS A 89 9.20 3.40 8.58
N PRO A 90 10.11 2.77 9.35
CA PRO A 90 11.31 2.14 8.82
C PRO A 90 10.99 0.99 7.86
N GLY A 91 11.66 0.94 6.71
CA GLY A 91 11.41 -0.08 5.69
C GLY A 91 11.85 -1.50 6.06
N ASN A 92 12.57 -1.68 7.16
CA ASN A 92 12.92 -3.00 7.71
C ASN A 92 11.83 -3.60 8.62
N ILE A 93 10.80 -2.81 8.96
CA ILE A 93 9.62 -3.28 9.69
C ILE A 93 8.52 -3.52 8.65
N THR A 94 8.03 -4.75 8.59
CA THR A 94 7.09 -5.18 7.55
C THR A 94 5.62 -5.01 7.91
N ASP A 95 5.31 -4.76 9.17
CA ASP A 95 3.94 -4.50 9.63
C ASP A 95 3.73 -2.99 9.78
N ILE A 96 2.85 -2.44 8.95
CA ILE A 96 2.54 -1.00 8.87
C ILE A 96 1.09 -0.83 9.29
N SER A 97 0.85 -0.08 10.37
CA SER A 97 -0.50 0.29 10.81
C SER A 97 -0.75 1.76 10.49
N ILE A 98 -1.83 2.05 9.78
CA ILE A 98 -2.20 3.40 9.37
C ILE A 98 -3.65 3.69 9.73
N LEU A 99 -3.94 4.95 10.02
CA LEU A 99 -5.32 5.41 10.18
C LEU A 99 -6.03 5.39 8.82
N GLU A 100 -7.30 5.07 8.83
CA GLU A 100 -8.16 5.14 7.65
C GLU A 100 -8.07 6.51 6.95
N GLY A 101 -7.96 6.52 5.61
CA GLY A 101 -7.78 7.74 4.83
C GLY A 101 -6.36 8.30 4.79
N SER A 102 -5.39 7.68 5.49
CA SER A 102 -3.98 8.07 5.39
C SER A 102 -3.41 7.84 4.00
N ARG A 103 -2.42 8.66 3.62
CA ARG A 103 -1.59 8.45 2.43
C ARG A 103 -0.25 7.87 2.85
N ILE A 104 0.29 7.00 2.02
CA ILE A 104 1.62 6.42 2.21
C ILE A 104 2.52 6.97 1.10
N ARG A 105 3.59 7.65 1.47
CA ARG A 105 4.68 8.01 0.56
C ARG A 105 5.79 7.01 0.73
N LEU A 106 6.10 6.28 -0.33
CA LEU A 106 7.20 5.33 -0.41
C LEU A 106 8.39 6.00 -1.08
N THR A 107 9.56 5.85 -0.50
CA THR A 107 10.86 6.13 -1.14
C THR A 107 11.79 4.94 -0.96
N GLY A 108 12.69 4.75 -1.91
CA GLY A 108 13.66 3.66 -1.83
C GLY A 108 14.79 3.84 -2.83
N LYS A 109 15.82 3.01 -2.67
CA LYS A 109 17.00 2.97 -3.53
C LYS A 109 17.28 1.54 -3.94
N SER A 110 17.66 1.35 -5.19
CA SER A 110 18.09 0.06 -5.74
C SER A 110 19.61 -0.03 -5.79
N SER A 111 20.13 -1.24 -5.75
CA SER A 111 21.57 -1.52 -5.99
C SER A 111 22.00 -1.26 -7.42
N LYS A 112 21.06 -1.06 -8.36
CA LYS A 112 21.29 -0.81 -9.78
C LYS A 112 20.40 0.28 -10.31
N THR A 113 20.75 0.86 -11.44
CA THR A 113 19.90 1.74 -12.24
C THR A 113 18.62 0.99 -12.65
N LEU A 114 17.48 1.66 -12.55
CA LEU A 114 16.16 1.08 -12.79
C LEU A 114 15.57 1.56 -14.11
N ASP A 115 15.09 0.61 -14.89
CA ASP A 115 14.16 0.86 -15.99
C ASP A 115 12.75 1.12 -15.44
N SER A 116 12.30 0.28 -14.50
CA SER A 116 10.97 0.39 -13.93
C SER A 116 10.90 -0.12 -12.50
N ALA A 117 9.94 0.42 -11.74
CA ALA A 117 9.58 -0.05 -10.42
C ALA A 117 8.08 -0.03 -10.21
N TRP A 118 7.58 -0.93 -9.40
CA TRP A 118 6.16 -0.98 -9.03
C TRP A 118 5.97 -1.61 -7.67
N ILE A 119 4.87 -1.25 -7.02
CA ILE A 119 4.38 -1.94 -5.84
C ILE A 119 3.20 -2.83 -6.27
N PHE A 120 3.19 -4.04 -5.78
CA PHE A 120 2.13 -5.00 -6.04
C PHE A 120 1.35 -5.23 -4.75
N PHE A 121 0.08 -4.89 -4.77
CA PHE A 121 -0.88 -5.14 -3.71
C PHE A 121 -1.70 -6.36 -4.10
N ASP A 122 -1.85 -7.36 -3.29
CA ASP A 122 -2.60 -8.61 -3.52
C ASP A 122 -3.15 -8.85 -4.94
N LYS A 123 -3.84 -7.90 -5.54
CA LYS A 123 -4.46 -7.98 -6.87
C LYS A 123 -4.21 -6.78 -7.79
N LYS A 124 -3.52 -5.72 -7.31
CA LYS A 124 -3.31 -4.48 -8.09
C LYS A 124 -1.83 -4.15 -8.17
N ARG A 125 -1.42 -3.67 -9.33
CA ARG A 125 -0.08 -3.13 -9.58
C ARG A 125 -0.16 -1.62 -9.67
N LEU A 126 0.69 -0.92 -8.90
CA LEU A 126 0.90 0.51 -8.99
C LEU A 126 2.34 0.79 -9.45
N THR A 127 2.49 1.53 -10.55
CA THR A 127 3.81 1.95 -11.04
C THR A 127 4.38 3.03 -10.13
N LEU A 128 5.66 2.90 -9.79
CA LEU A 128 6.42 3.88 -9.04
C LEU A 128 7.25 4.74 -9.99
N PHE A 129 7.49 5.97 -9.60
CA PHE A 129 8.44 6.85 -10.31
C PHE A 129 9.86 6.34 -10.08
N THR A 130 10.66 6.29 -11.14
CA THR A 130 12.07 5.89 -11.10
C THR A 130 12.97 7.00 -11.63
N GLN A 131 14.08 7.23 -10.96
CA GLN A 131 15.14 8.13 -11.41
C GLN A 131 16.49 7.52 -11.04
N GLU A 132 17.26 7.11 -12.05
CA GLU A 132 18.48 6.33 -11.84
C GLU A 132 18.22 5.09 -10.98
N ASN A 133 18.81 5.01 -9.79
CA ASN A 133 18.61 3.92 -8.85
C ASN A 133 17.60 4.22 -7.74
N ARG A 134 16.87 5.35 -7.83
CA ARG A 134 15.85 5.75 -6.85
C ARG A 134 14.46 5.41 -7.33
N LEU A 135 13.60 5.09 -6.39
CA LEU A 135 12.18 4.87 -6.63
C LEU A 135 11.34 5.65 -5.62
N SER A 136 10.18 6.12 -6.06
CA SER A 136 9.23 6.81 -5.18
C SER A 136 7.80 6.69 -5.68
N GLY A 137 6.85 6.84 -4.77
CA GLY A 137 5.43 6.87 -5.09
C GLY A 137 4.59 7.28 -3.89
N THR A 138 3.37 7.70 -4.17
CA THR A 138 2.38 8.01 -3.12
C THR A 138 1.08 7.30 -3.47
N PHE A 139 0.49 6.63 -2.49
CA PHE A 139 -0.73 5.86 -2.67
C PHE A 139 -1.58 5.87 -1.39
N MET A 140 -2.82 5.46 -1.54
CA MET A 140 -3.75 5.23 -0.43
C MET A 140 -4.14 3.76 -0.40
N VAL A 141 -4.43 3.27 0.79
CA VAL A 141 -4.93 1.93 1.04
C VAL A 141 -6.24 2.08 1.83
N SER A 142 -7.31 1.51 1.31
CA SER A 142 -8.65 1.56 1.92
C SER A 142 -9.05 0.28 2.66
N GLU A 143 -8.29 -0.79 2.47
CA GLU A 143 -8.55 -2.09 3.09
C GLU A 143 -7.21 -2.72 3.51
N PRO A 144 -7.18 -3.55 4.55
CA PRO A 144 -5.99 -4.29 4.93
C PRO A 144 -5.45 -5.09 3.74
N THR A 145 -4.16 -5.00 3.46
CA THR A 145 -3.54 -5.61 2.28
C THR A 145 -2.08 -5.98 2.52
N SER A 146 -1.55 -6.80 1.63
CA SER A 146 -0.12 -7.09 1.56
C SER A 146 0.50 -6.41 0.34
N ALA A 147 1.69 -5.88 0.48
CA ALA A 147 2.39 -5.13 -0.56
C ALA A 147 3.82 -5.61 -0.74
N ALA A 148 4.26 -5.76 -2.00
CA ALA A 148 5.63 -6.11 -2.33
C ALA A 148 6.20 -5.17 -3.39
N ILE A 149 7.48 -4.76 -3.23
CA ILE A 149 8.14 -3.80 -4.11
C ILE A 149 8.99 -4.55 -5.13
N TYR A 150 8.63 -4.42 -6.38
CA TYR A 150 9.36 -4.99 -7.50
C TYR A 150 10.10 -3.90 -8.27
N VAL A 151 11.29 -4.25 -8.73
CA VAL A 151 12.14 -3.39 -9.54
C VAL A 151 12.70 -4.18 -10.71
N GLN A 152 12.94 -3.51 -11.83
CA GLN A 152 13.57 -4.05 -13.02
C GLN A 152 14.70 -3.13 -13.45
N ASP A 153 15.88 -3.69 -13.71
CA ASP A 153 17.01 -2.94 -14.22
C ASP A 153 16.92 -2.75 -15.76
N GLU A 154 17.81 -1.96 -16.32
CA GLU A 154 17.89 -1.66 -17.76
C GLU A 154 18.10 -2.92 -18.65
N ASN A 155 18.56 -4.01 -18.08
CA ASN A 155 18.72 -5.30 -18.77
C ASN A 155 17.49 -6.20 -18.66
N GLY A 156 16.39 -5.70 -18.08
CA GLY A 156 15.15 -6.47 -17.89
C GLY A 156 15.20 -7.46 -16.72
N VAL A 157 16.26 -7.44 -15.90
CA VAL A 157 16.39 -8.34 -14.76
C VAL A 157 15.62 -7.79 -13.57
N ARG A 158 14.81 -8.64 -12.94
CA ARG A 158 13.96 -8.28 -11.79
C ARG A 158 14.55 -8.76 -10.48
N ASN A 159 14.20 -8.06 -9.39
CA ASN A 159 14.47 -8.57 -8.06
C ASN A 159 13.69 -9.87 -7.80
N LEU A 160 14.27 -10.70 -6.92
CA LEU A 160 13.68 -11.98 -6.52
C LEU A 160 13.37 -11.93 -5.02
N HIS A 161 12.17 -12.38 -4.63
CA HIS A 161 11.74 -12.43 -3.23
C HIS A 161 11.79 -11.07 -2.49
N PRO A 162 11.05 -10.04 -2.97
CA PRO A 162 10.95 -8.79 -2.24
C PRO A 162 10.30 -9.02 -0.88
N PRO A 163 10.65 -8.21 0.13
CA PRO A 163 9.94 -8.25 1.41
C PRO A 163 8.45 -7.97 1.20
N ASN A 164 7.61 -8.67 1.95
CA ASN A 164 6.17 -8.50 1.91
C ASN A 164 5.75 -7.63 3.11
N TYR A 165 5.21 -6.44 2.82
CA TYR A 165 4.70 -5.49 3.80
C TYR A 165 3.23 -5.74 4.05
N ARG A 166 2.86 -5.95 5.31
CA ARG A 166 1.45 -6.06 5.72
C ARG A 166 0.96 -4.69 6.18
N ILE A 167 -0.05 -4.17 5.50
CA ILE A 167 -0.65 -2.89 5.83
C ILE A 167 -2.00 -3.15 6.49
N SER A 168 -2.15 -2.74 7.73
CA SER A 168 -3.38 -2.78 8.50
C SER A 168 -3.98 -1.38 8.63
N ILE A 169 -5.30 -1.29 8.66
CA ILE A 169 -6.03 -0.05 8.78
C ILE A 169 -6.66 0.04 10.15
N ILE A 170 -6.43 1.13 10.83
CA ILE A 170 -7.10 1.51 12.06
C ILE A 170 -8.32 2.33 11.63
N PRO A 171 -9.55 1.84 11.85
CA PRO A 171 -10.74 2.60 11.50
C PRO A 171 -10.85 3.84 12.38
N ASP A 172 -11.41 4.91 11.84
CA ASP A 172 -11.82 6.07 12.61
C ASP A 172 -13.13 5.75 13.34
N SER A 173 -13.19 6.04 14.61
CA SER A 173 -14.38 5.79 15.43
C SER A 173 -15.37 6.94 15.30
N ALA A 174 -16.65 6.65 15.22
CA ALA A 174 -17.66 7.68 15.28
C ALA A 174 -17.66 8.38 16.66
N PRO A 175 -17.97 9.69 16.71
CA PRO A 175 -18.06 10.41 17.98
C PRO A 175 -19.06 9.78 18.95
N ASP A 176 -18.69 9.73 20.23
CA ASP A 176 -19.61 9.39 21.30
C ASP A 176 -20.41 10.62 21.74
N MET A 177 -21.72 10.44 21.97
CA MET A 177 -22.61 11.51 22.38
C MET A 177 -23.59 11.05 23.46
N ILE A 178 -23.68 11.84 24.52
CA ILE A 178 -24.65 11.67 25.59
C ILE A 178 -25.48 12.94 25.72
N ILE A 179 -26.75 12.86 25.41
CA ILE A 179 -27.70 13.97 25.61
C ILE A 179 -28.26 13.84 27.05
N ARG A 180 -27.93 14.81 27.90
CA ARG A 180 -28.38 14.87 29.28
C ARG A 180 -29.70 15.60 29.41
N SER A 181 -29.95 16.58 28.56
CA SER A 181 -31.19 17.34 28.42
C SER A 181 -31.39 17.65 26.93
N PRO A 182 -32.67 17.67 26.45
CA PRO A 182 -33.89 17.25 27.14
C PRO A 182 -33.91 15.73 27.32
N ASN A 183 -34.86 15.27 28.15
CA ASN A 183 -35.17 13.85 28.22
C ASN A 183 -35.70 13.38 26.85
N ARG A 184 -35.60 12.08 26.60
CA ARG A 184 -35.99 11.46 25.32
C ARG A 184 -37.41 11.80 24.86
N GLN A 185 -38.30 12.01 25.83
CA GLN A 185 -39.65 12.55 25.63
C GLN A 185 -39.88 13.62 26.67
N PHE A 186 -40.33 14.79 26.26
CA PHE A 186 -40.69 15.90 27.12
C PHE A 186 -41.79 16.72 26.45
N GLU A 187 -42.57 17.42 27.27
CA GLU A 187 -43.60 18.34 26.80
C GLU A 187 -42.98 19.75 26.75
N LEU A 188 -43.31 20.50 25.71
CA LEU A 188 -42.91 21.91 25.60
C LEU A 188 -43.68 22.74 26.64
N ASP A 189 -42.96 23.61 27.30
CA ASP A 189 -43.55 24.60 28.20
C ASP A 189 -43.89 25.91 27.45
N GLU A 190 -44.40 26.89 28.16
CA GLU A 190 -44.79 28.21 27.60
C GLU A 190 -43.55 29.04 27.14
N SER A 191 -42.33 28.58 27.38
CA SER A 191 -41.10 29.32 27.04
C SER A 191 -40.69 29.19 25.58
N ASP A 192 -41.24 28.22 24.83
CA ASP A 192 -40.78 27.87 23.47
C ASP A 192 -39.27 27.66 23.34
N LEU A 193 -38.61 27.27 24.44
CA LEU A 193 -37.17 27.04 24.47
C LEU A 193 -36.86 25.58 24.77
N ILE A 194 -36.06 24.97 23.90
CA ILE A 194 -35.51 23.64 24.14
C ILE A 194 -34.02 23.78 24.51
N SER A 195 -33.71 23.39 25.75
CA SER A 195 -32.33 23.46 26.26
C SER A 195 -31.63 22.12 26.13
N PHE A 196 -30.57 22.08 25.34
CA PHE A 196 -29.74 20.91 25.15
C PHE A 196 -28.52 21.00 26.08
N ASP A 197 -28.25 19.91 26.81
CA ASP A 197 -27.01 19.63 27.51
C ASP A 197 -26.43 18.34 26.92
N ILE A 198 -25.38 18.48 26.11
CA ILE A 198 -24.77 17.39 25.33
C ILE A 198 -23.33 17.23 25.77
N GLN A 199 -22.99 16.05 26.26
CA GLN A 199 -21.60 15.65 26.44
C GLN A 199 -21.15 14.85 25.23
N THR A 200 -20.01 15.24 24.63
CA THR A 200 -19.49 14.56 23.44
C THR A 200 -18.00 14.36 23.50
N SER A 201 -17.50 13.26 22.92
CA SER A 201 -16.10 12.93 22.81
C SER A 201 -15.77 12.27 21.49
N ASP A 202 -14.59 12.53 20.97
CA ASP A 202 -14.06 12.01 19.71
C ASP A 202 -12.53 11.99 19.73
N ASP A 203 -11.91 11.02 19.04
CA ASP A 203 -10.46 10.82 19.06
C ASP A 203 -9.69 11.99 18.42
N TYR A 204 -10.32 12.68 17.46
CA TYR A 204 -9.69 13.77 16.68
C TYR A 204 -10.39 15.11 16.85
N GLY A 205 -11.51 15.14 17.59
CA GLY A 205 -12.30 16.34 17.87
C GLY A 205 -13.27 16.66 16.74
N PHE A 206 -14.02 17.72 16.96
CA PHE A 206 -15.19 18.06 16.15
C PHE A 206 -14.89 19.21 15.18
N SER A 207 -15.47 19.15 14.00
CA SER A 207 -15.49 20.26 13.04
C SER A 207 -16.79 21.01 13.03
N ASN A 208 -17.92 20.32 13.14
CA ASN A 208 -19.26 20.88 13.14
C ASN A 208 -20.20 19.99 13.97
N ALA A 209 -21.31 20.60 14.45
CA ALA A 209 -22.45 19.87 14.99
C ALA A 209 -23.74 20.49 14.48
N TRP A 210 -24.75 19.68 14.30
CA TRP A 210 -26.07 20.13 13.88
C TRP A 210 -27.15 19.21 14.45
N LEU A 211 -28.36 19.76 14.56
CA LEU A 211 -29.57 19.04 14.84
C LEU A 211 -30.32 18.77 13.53
N GLU A 212 -30.76 17.55 13.33
CA GLU A 212 -31.73 17.21 12.29
C GLU A 212 -33.09 17.02 12.97
N TYR A 213 -34.09 17.68 12.46
CA TYR A 213 -35.43 17.65 13.03
C TYR A 213 -36.52 17.68 11.97
N ARG A 214 -37.68 17.21 12.34
CA ARG A 214 -38.90 17.35 11.56
C ARG A 214 -40.06 17.58 12.52
N VAL A 215 -41.10 18.26 12.06
CA VAL A 215 -42.35 18.38 12.77
C VAL A 215 -43.26 17.23 12.31
N LYS A 216 -43.79 16.46 13.24
CA LYS A 216 -44.74 15.39 12.95
C LYS A 216 -46.12 15.82 13.41
N ALA A 217 -46.99 16.08 12.44
CA ALA A 217 -48.39 16.39 12.70
C ALA A 217 -49.18 15.15 13.19
N PRO A 218 -50.28 15.33 13.90
CA PRO A 218 -51.16 14.23 14.23
C PRO A 218 -51.55 13.37 13.03
N ASP A 219 -51.74 12.06 13.23
CA ASP A 219 -51.94 11.09 12.14
C ASP A 219 -53.13 11.40 11.20
N TYR A 220 -54.08 12.23 11.63
CA TYR A 220 -55.21 12.67 10.83
C TYR A 220 -54.94 13.88 9.95
N LEU A 221 -53.73 14.47 10.02
CA LEU A 221 -53.29 15.60 9.20
C LEU A 221 -52.20 15.17 8.19
N PRO A 222 -52.02 15.96 7.12
CA PRO A 222 -50.92 15.74 6.21
C PRO A 222 -49.56 15.82 6.92
N GLN A 223 -48.72 14.82 6.72
CA GLN A 223 -47.41 14.76 7.35
C GLN A 223 -46.38 15.58 6.56
N ASP A 224 -45.59 16.40 7.27
CA ASP A 224 -44.35 16.95 6.70
C ASP A 224 -43.26 15.87 6.67
N THR A 225 -42.75 15.62 5.50
CA THR A 225 -41.68 14.64 5.29
C THR A 225 -40.28 15.29 5.18
N VAL A 226 -40.22 16.62 5.27
CA VAL A 226 -38.96 17.36 5.13
C VAL A 226 -38.14 17.23 6.41
N LEU A 227 -36.88 16.89 6.25
CA LEU A 227 -35.88 16.90 7.30
C LEU A 227 -35.16 18.26 7.28
N TYR A 228 -35.22 18.97 8.38
CA TYR A 228 -34.58 20.27 8.54
C TYR A 228 -33.29 20.15 9.32
N THR A 229 -32.35 21.03 9.07
CA THR A 229 -31.05 21.05 9.73
C THR A 229 -30.80 22.38 10.41
N ARG A 230 -30.37 22.34 11.67
CA ARG A 230 -29.99 23.51 12.45
C ARG A 230 -28.55 23.32 12.99
N TYR A 231 -27.66 24.22 12.67
CA TYR A 231 -26.28 24.19 13.17
C TYR A 231 -26.19 24.60 14.64
N ILE A 232 -25.39 23.88 15.40
CA ILE A 232 -24.98 24.18 16.76
C ILE A 232 -23.66 24.92 16.70
N HIS A 233 -23.68 26.21 17.08
CA HIS A 233 -22.50 27.09 16.95
C HIS A 233 -21.59 27.05 18.19
N GLU A 234 -22.06 26.52 19.30
CA GLU A 234 -21.37 26.43 20.59
C GLU A 234 -20.28 25.38 20.60
N ILE A 235 -20.18 24.55 19.55
CA ILE A 235 -19.13 23.53 19.42
C ILE A 235 -17.74 24.18 19.30
N GLN A 236 -16.84 23.72 20.14
CA GLN A 236 -15.43 24.09 20.03
C GLN A 236 -14.73 23.13 19.07
N LYS A 237 -14.18 23.70 17.99
CA LYS A 237 -13.49 22.89 16.97
C LYS A 237 -12.19 22.30 17.52
N ASN A 238 -11.89 21.08 17.07
CA ASN A 238 -10.65 20.36 17.39
C ASN A 238 -10.49 20.04 18.90
N VAL A 239 -11.54 20.10 19.68
CA VAL A 239 -11.55 19.70 21.08
C VAL A 239 -12.10 18.27 21.17
N LYS A 240 -11.30 17.37 21.74
CA LYS A 240 -11.60 15.92 21.79
C LYS A 240 -12.76 15.55 22.72
N SER A 241 -13.02 16.35 23.75
CA SER A 241 -14.14 16.12 24.66
C SER A 241 -14.67 17.46 25.15
N GLN A 242 -15.99 17.66 25.05
CA GLN A 242 -16.62 18.91 25.46
C GLN A 242 -18.05 18.69 25.89
N GLN A 243 -18.57 19.63 26.66
CA GLN A 243 -19.96 19.76 27.01
C GLN A 243 -20.55 20.96 26.25
N ILE A 244 -21.64 20.75 25.56
CA ILE A 244 -22.29 21.76 24.72
C ILE A 244 -23.62 22.09 25.39
N TYR A 245 -23.85 23.37 25.67
CA TYR A 245 -25.10 23.92 26.08
C TYR A 245 -25.67 24.70 24.90
N HIS A 246 -26.79 24.27 24.35
CA HIS A 246 -27.46 24.92 23.23
C HIS A 246 -28.91 25.17 23.56
N GLU A 247 -29.35 26.40 23.35
CA GLU A 247 -30.75 26.77 23.49
C GLU A 247 -31.40 26.95 22.12
N TRP A 248 -32.43 26.18 21.86
CA TRP A 248 -33.17 26.25 20.63
C TRP A 248 -34.51 26.91 20.85
N ASN A 249 -34.68 28.14 20.37
CA ASN A 249 -35.92 28.84 20.35
C ASN A 249 -36.80 28.36 19.19
N ILE A 250 -37.97 27.82 19.48
CA ILE A 250 -38.92 27.27 18.53
C ILE A 250 -40.19 28.14 18.37
N SER A 251 -40.21 29.33 18.97
CA SER A 251 -41.36 30.26 18.88
C SER A 251 -41.74 30.63 17.42
N GLY A 252 -40.81 30.46 16.47
CA GLY A 252 -41.08 30.65 15.04
C GLY A 252 -41.80 29.50 14.35
N PHE A 253 -42.01 28.39 15.04
CA PHE A 253 -42.72 27.24 14.50
C PHE A 253 -44.25 27.43 14.78
N SER A 254 -45.06 27.25 13.75
CA SER A 254 -46.52 27.27 13.91
C SER A 254 -47.01 25.90 14.36
N LEU A 255 -46.60 25.52 15.59
CA LEU A 255 -46.97 24.23 16.16
C LEU A 255 -48.46 24.23 16.57
N ALA A 256 -49.15 23.15 16.24
CA ALA A 256 -50.50 22.88 16.70
C ALA A 256 -50.47 21.99 17.96
N PRO A 257 -51.53 22.00 18.79
CA PRO A 257 -51.65 20.98 19.83
C PRO A 257 -51.54 19.57 19.24
N GLU A 258 -50.78 18.68 19.91
CA GLU A 258 -50.52 17.32 19.49
C GLU A 258 -49.44 17.18 18.36
N ASP A 259 -48.80 18.24 17.89
CA ASP A 259 -47.60 18.11 17.04
C ASP A 259 -46.42 17.53 17.85
N GLU A 260 -45.67 16.63 17.24
CA GLU A 260 -44.45 16.00 17.79
C GLU A 260 -43.18 16.44 17.08
#